data_dcedc225e8784403b3ba02e37091bbbe
#
_entry.id   dcedc225e8784403b3ba02e37091bbbe
#
_cell.length_a   1.000
_cell.length_b   1.000
_cell.length_c   1.000
_cell.angle_alpha   90.00
_cell.angle_beta   90.00
_cell.angle_gamma   90.00
#
_symmetry.space_group_name_H-M   'P 1'
#
loop_
_entity.id
_entity.type
_entity.pdbx_description
1 polymer ?
#
loop_
_entity_poly.entity_id
_entity_poly.type
_entity_poly.pdbx_seq_one_letter_code
_entity_poly.pdbx_strand_id
1 'polypeptide(L)'
;MKKKENIKYLCLSCIFGGFLGDSMGSCCEFSEKSPKNHLDIFKIENGIFEKGEITDDSEMAISAAFAYIDYLSNQSKINIQDLLYFYYGIWTNSWPKDIGMTVQRALSLFNVKRDSIINAKFSNFIKQNTINCNWNSLANGFLMRISTFIVFFYYNYYNEIIKIFQSEKESDEYLNLYYLIYTESIKNTEITHPNFENAISSALFTFMVLTALIKKKSTDVIDYLKCLLNNKNFENKIPEIKEYSLNTKIKIKNIFQEIEQNKDFDVFDSMGYYLHAFKLSIFYLYKYNEMENSEKYENKEIPNLYRYIMEDICDRGGDTDTNCAIVGTLIGPLIGYKKFDQKLFEIFIKYFPSKRIQYTSALMYYYVNFLEKNCLKIKNKISEEISNEIVSEENKIEKESNGKENNKTEENEEGGNIKKKKDEGEKKKIEIQEEKKDIEENNKFKFSVLEILLEFLN
;
A
#
# COMPACT_ATOMS: atom_id res chain seq x y z
N MET A 1 -0.62 -23.17 -6.20
CA MET A 1 -0.49 -22.22 -7.31
C MET A 1 -1.69 -21.31 -7.50
N LYS A 2 -2.94 -21.77 -7.65
CA LYS A 2 -4.12 -20.87 -7.86
C LYS A 2 -4.36 -19.80 -6.76
N LYS A 3 -3.98 -20.04 -5.51
CA LYS A 3 -4.17 -19.07 -4.40
C LYS A 3 -3.15 -17.92 -4.42
N LYS A 4 -1.89 -18.18 -4.84
CA LYS A 4 -0.82 -17.16 -4.92
C LYS A 4 -1.02 -16.17 -6.08
N GLU A 5 -1.45 -16.66 -7.24
CA GLU A 5 -1.76 -15.83 -8.41
C GLU A 5 -2.86 -14.80 -8.11
N ASN A 6 -3.82 -15.19 -7.26
CA ASN A 6 -4.92 -14.32 -6.85
C ASN A 6 -4.49 -13.15 -5.95
N ILE A 7 -3.50 -13.34 -5.07
CA ILE A 7 -3.00 -12.30 -4.15
C ILE A 7 -2.29 -11.19 -4.94
N LYS A 8 -1.38 -11.55 -5.82
CA LYS A 8 -0.70 -10.60 -6.71
C LYS A 8 -1.68 -9.79 -7.54
N TYR A 9 -2.67 -10.48 -8.11
CA TYR A 9 -3.75 -9.85 -8.86
C TYR A 9 -4.51 -8.83 -8.02
N LEU A 10 -4.82 -9.12 -6.75
CA LEU A 10 -5.53 -8.21 -5.86
C LEU A 10 -4.66 -7.02 -5.44
N CYS A 11 -3.37 -7.24 -5.17
CA CYS A 11 -2.43 -6.16 -4.89
C CYS A 11 -2.28 -5.20 -6.06
N LEU A 12 -2.20 -5.73 -7.29
CA LEU A 12 -2.24 -4.90 -8.50
C LEU A 12 -3.58 -4.18 -8.65
N SER A 13 -4.70 -4.82 -8.29
CA SER A 13 -6.01 -4.18 -8.33
C SER A 13 -6.15 -3.03 -7.33
N CYS A 14 -5.49 -3.12 -6.19
CA CYS A 14 -5.38 -2.04 -5.21
C CYS A 14 -4.65 -0.82 -5.82
N ILE A 15 -3.46 -1.04 -6.39
CA ILE A 15 -2.65 0.05 -6.96
C ILE A 15 -3.32 0.64 -8.20
N PHE A 16 -3.72 -0.20 -9.16
CA PHE A 16 -4.35 0.27 -10.40
C PHE A 16 -5.74 0.88 -10.15
N GLY A 17 -6.46 0.42 -9.13
CA GLY A 17 -7.69 1.07 -8.71
C GLY A 17 -7.44 2.50 -8.26
N GLY A 18 -6.41 2.74 -7.44
CA GLY A 18 -6.03 4.10 -7.05
C GLY A 18 -5.60 4.96 -8.24
N PHE A 19 -4.67 4.47 -9.05
CA PHE A 19 -4.08 5.24 -10.16
C PHE A 19 -5.08 5.53 -11.28
N LEU A 20 -5.94 4.60 -11.62
CA LEU A 20 -7.00 4.83 -12.59
C LEU A 20 -8.04 5.82 -12.04
N GLY A 21 -8.35 5.73 -10.74
CA GLY A 21 -9.23 6.67 -10.06
C GLY A 21 -8.69 8.09 -10.11
N ASP A 22 -7.42 8.29 -9.72
CA ASP A 22 -6.68 9.54 -9.85
C ASP A 22 -6.80 10.13 -11.26
N SER A 23 -6.39 9.36 -12.27
CA SER A 23 -6.45 9.77 -13.67
C SER A 23 -7.87 10.10 -14.17
N MET A 24 -8.89 9.43 -13.67
CA MET A 24 -10.28 9.74 -13.99
C MET A 24 -10.75 11.02 -13.31
N GLY A 25 -10.42 11.17 -12.04
CA GLY A 25 -10.85 12.30 -11.21
C GLY A 25 -10.21 13.63 -11.60
N SER A 26 -8.96 13.60 -12.11
CA SER A 26 -8.22 14.80 -12.51
C SER A 26 -8.92 15.68 -13.55
N CYS A 27 -9.81 15.08 -14.35
CA CYS A 27 -10.60 15.82 -15.34
C CYS A 27 -11.68 16.71 -14.72
N CYS A 28 -12.06 16.48 -13.46
CA CYS A 28 -13.18 17.14 -12.79
C CYS A 28 -12.74 17.85 -11.50
N GLU A 29 -11.43 17.86 -11.21
CA GLU A 29 -10.88 18.44 -10.00
C GLU A 29 -11.32 19.90 -9.79
N PHE A 30 -11.71 20.21 -8.56
CA PHE A 30 -12.24 21.51 -8.14
C PHE A 30 -13.53 21.96 -8.86
N SER A 31 -14.19 21.07 -9.61
CA SER A 31 -15.48 21.39 -10.19
C SER A 31 -16.59 21.40 -9.14
N GLU A 32 -17.63 22.22 -9.38
CA GLU A 32 -18.84 22.17 -8.59
C GLU A 32 -19.61 20.86 -8.84
N LYS A 33 -20.47 20.49 -7.88
CA LYS A 33 -21.37 19.35 -8.00
C LYS A 33 -22.19 19.43 -9.29
N SER A 34 -22.07 18.42 -10.15
CA SER A 34 -22.85 18.36 -11.38
C SER A 34 -24.32 18.04 -11.10
N PRO A 35 -25.28 18.70 -11.75
CA PRO A 35 -26.68 18.36 -11.58
C PRO A 35 -27.01 17.03 -12.26
N LYS A 36 -26.97 15.93 -11.52
CA LYS A 36 -27.62 14.61 -11.76
C LYS A 36 -27.42 13.87 -13.10
N ASN A 37 -26.50 14.28 -13.97
CA ASN A 37 -26.16 13.50 -15.17
C ASN A 37 -24.78 12.94 -14.96
N HIS A 38 -24.64 11.62 -14.93
CA HIS A 38 -23.33 10.98 -14.89
C HIS A 38 -22.41 11.58 -15.94
N LEU A 39 -21.31 12.18 -15.50
CA LEU A 39 -20.32 12.74 -16.39
C LEU A 39 -19.75 11.59 -17.24
N ASP A 40 -19.86 11.72 -18.56
CA ASP A 40 -19.15 10.82 -19.47
C ASP A 40 -17.69 11.28 -19.56
N ILE A 41 -16.82 10.65 -18.79
CA ILE A 41 -15.39 10.99 -18.72
C ILE A 41 -14.72 11.03 -20.11
N PHE A 42 -15.26 10.31 -21.10
CA PHE A 42 -14.74 10.39 -22.46
C PHE A 42 -15.11 11.69 -23.19
N LYS A 43 -16.06 12.46 -22.67
CA LYS A 43 -16.53 13.72 -23.26
C LYS A 43 -15.99 14.95 -22.54
N ILE A 44 -15.40 14.80 -21.37
CA ILE A 44 -14.82 15.92 -20.63
C ILE A 44 -13.60 16.43 -21.43
N GLU A 45 -13.55 17.72 -21.68
CA GLU A 45 -12.34 18.37 -22.21
C GLU A 45 -11.27 18.40 -21.14
N ASN A 46 -10.03 18.20 -21.53
CA ASN A 46 -8.92 18.12 -20.59
C ASN A 46 -8.69 19.49 -19.93
N GLY A 47 -8.48 19.47 -18.60
CA GLY A 47 -7.95 20.60 -17.86
C GLY A 47 -6.42 20.71 -18.00
N ILE A 48 -5.71 20.74 -16.88
CA ILE A 48 -4.23 20.73 -16.84
C ILE A 48 -3.68 19.37 -17.26
N PHE A 49 -4.40 18.30 -16.93
CA PHE A 49 -4.02 16.92 -17.20
C PHE A 49 -4.70 16.39 -18.45
N GLU A 50 -4.00 15.53 -19.20
CA GLU A 50 -4.57 14.84 -20.36
C GLU A 50 -5.27 13.54 -19.92
N LYS A 51 -6.16 13.02 -20.77
CA LYS A 51 -6.88 11.75 -20.47
C LYS A 51 -5.91 10.59 -20.31
N GLY A 52 -5.96 9.96 -19.14
CA GLY A 52 -5.05 8.87 -18.78
C GLY A 52 -3.82 9.31 -17.98
N GLU A 53 -3.57 10.63 -17.86
CA GLU A 53 -2.50 11.17 -17.04
C GLU A 53 -2.85 11.03 -15.55
N ILE A 54 -1.85 10.71 -14.74
CA ILE A 54 -1.92 10.67 -13.27
C ILE A 54 -1.44 12.00 -12.70
N THR A 55 -1.88 12.31 -11.46
CA THR A 55 -1.49 13.51 -10.74
C THR A 55 -0.43 13.22 -9.66
N ASP A 56 -0.20 14.18 -8.77
CA ASP A 56 0.71 14.01 -7.62
C ASP A 56 0.30 12.85 -6.70
N ASP A 57 -0.97 12.46 -6.66
CA ASP A 57 -1.48 11.29 -5.93
C ASP A 57 -0.71 10.02 -6.28
N SER A 58 -0.75 9.63 -7.54
CA SER A 58 -0.08 8.42 -8.01
C SER A 58 1.43 8.60 -8.18
N GLU A 59 1.91 9.79 -8.56
CA GLU A 59 3.33 10.09 -8.65
C GLU A 59 4.03 9.94 -7.30
N MET A 60 3.41 10.39 -6.20
CA MET A 60 3.93 10.18 -4.85
C MET A 60 3.83 8.71 -4.42
N ALA A 61 2.78 7.98 -4.79
CA ALA A 61 2.70 6.56 -4.53
C ALA A 61 3.81 5.77 -5.25
N ILE A 62 4.16 6.15 -6.49
CA ILE A 62 5.30 5.59 -7.24
C ILE A 62 6.62 5.90 -6.53
N SER A 63 6.79 7.13 -6.07
CA SER A 63 7.98 7.55 -5.32
C SER A 63 8.15 6.74 -4.03
N ALA A 64 7.06 6.46 -3.32
CA ALA A 64 7.07 5.57 -2.16
C ALA A 64 7.44 4.12 -2.54
N ALA A 65 6.96 3.60 -3.68
CA ALA A 65 7.34 2.26 -4.15
C ALA A 65 8.85 2.13 -4.37
N PHE A 66 9.51 3.15 -4.93
CA PHE A 66 10.97 3.18 -5.03
C PHE A 66 11.64 3.15 -3.66
N ALA A 67 11.15 3.91 -2.69
CA ALA A 67 11.67 3.88 -1.33
C ALA A 67 11.57 2.49 -0.69
N TYR A 68 10.45 1.77 -0.89
CA TYR A 68 10.27 0.41 -0.38
C TYR A 68 11.17 -0.62 -1.08
N ILE A 69 11.36 -0.50 -2.39
CA ILE A 69 12.31 -1.33 -3.15
C ILE A 69 13.73 -1.14 -2.60
N ASP A 70 14.13 0.11 -2.42
CA ASP A 70 15.47 0.44 -1.94
C ASP A 70 15.71 -0.01 -0.50
N TYR A 71 14.69 0.17 0.37
CA TYR A 71 14.71 -0.33 1.74
C TYR A 71 14.97 -1.83 1.82
N LEU A 72 14.23 -2.63 1.05
CA LEU A 72 14.39 -4.09 1.01
C LEU A 72 15.70 -4.51 0.33
N SER A 73 16.11 -3.82 -0.74
CA SER A 73 17.36 -4.11 -1.45
C SER A 73 18.60 -3.86 -0.62
N ASN A 74 18.55 -2.91 0.30
CA ASN A 74 19.62 -2.63 1.26
C ASN A 74 19.49 -3.43 2.56
N GLN A 75 18.67 -4.48 2.59
CA GLN A 75 18.42 -5.32 3.76
C GLN A 75 18.03 -4.49 5.00
N SER A 76 17.22 -3.47 4.79
CA SER A 76 16.71 -2.55 5.82
C SER A 76 17.80 -1.82 6.63
N LYS A 77 19.00 -1.66 6.07
CA LYS A 77 20.11 -0.94 6.73
C LYS A 77 19.90 0.57 6.76
N ILE A 78 19.08 1.10 5.86
CA ILE A 78 18.73 2.52 5.78
C ILE A 78 17.33 2.69 6.37
N ASN A 79 17.12 3.76 7.13
CA ASN A 79 15.80 4.04 7.69
C ASN A 79 14.80 4.32 6.57
N ILE A 80 13.62 3.70 6.64
CA ILE A 80 12.57 3.86 5.64
C ILE A 80 12.08 5.31 5.52
N GLN A 81 12.04 6.07 6.62
CA GLN A 81 11.64 7.48 6.58
C GLN A 81 12.64 8.34 5.80
N ASP A 82 13.94 8.06 5.95
CA ASP A 82 15.00 8.75 5.21
C ASP A 82 14.85 8.48 3.71
N LEU A 83 14.53 7.23 3.32
CA LEU A 83 14.28 6.87 1.93
C LEU A 83 13.00 7.52 1.39
N LEU A 84 11.91 7.47 2.14
CA LEU A 84 10.66 8.14 1.73
C LEU A 84 10.86 9.64 1.55
N TYR A 85 11.50 10.31 2.50
CA TYR A 85 11.81 11.73 2.40
C TYR A 85 12.69 12.02 1.17
N PHE A 86 13.69 11.17 0.93
CA PHE A 86 14.58 11.28 -0.22
C PHE A 86 13.82 11.16 -1.55
N TYR A 87 13.02 10.11 -1.74
CA TYR A 87 12.30 9.89 -3.00
C TYR A 87 11.20 10.93 -3.24
N TYR A 88 10.49 11.36 -2.20
CA TYR A 88 9.55 12.46 -2.30
C TYR A 88 10.24 13.80 -2.65
N GLY A 89 11.40 14.04 -2.08
CA GLY A 89 12.19 15.22 -2.39
C GLY A 89 12.71 15.22 -3.84
N ILE A 90 13.14 14.07 -4.37
CA ILE A 90 13.50 13.93 -5.79
C ILE A 90 12.27 14.26 -6.65
N TRP A 91 11.13 13.66 -6.36
CA TRP A 91 9.90 13.92 -7.08
C TRP A 91 9.53 15.42 -7.07
N THR A 92 9.53 16.06 -5.90
CA THR A 92 9.23 17.50 -5.77
C THR A 92 10.18 18.36 -6.62
N ASN A 93 11.45 17.99 -6.71
CA ASN A 93 12.43 18.71 -7.54
C ASN A 93 12.35 18.39 -9.04
N SER A 94 11.55 17.41 -9.45
CA SER A 94 11.29 17.11 -10.86
C SER A 94 10.21 18.01 -11.49
N TRP A 95 9.73 19.02 -10.75
CA TRP A 95 8.71 19.96 -11.20
C TRP A 95 7.42 19.25 -11.62
N PRO A 96 6.73 18.58 -10.67
CA PRO A 96 5.43 17.98 -10.96
C PRO A 96 4.45 19.05 -11.46
N LYS A 97 3.49 18.65 -12.30
CA LYS A 97 2.46 19.57 -12.82
C LYS A 97 1.56 20.11 -11.71
N ASP A 98 1.34 19.29 -10.69
CA ASP A 98 0.58 19.63 -9.52
C ASP A 98 1.32 19.20 -8.25
N ILE A 99 1.08 19.92 -7.16
CA ILE A 99 1.59 19.61 -5.83
C ILE A 99 0.74 20.29 -4.76
N GLY A 100 0.12 19.50 -3.90
CA GLY A 100 -0.67 20.00 -2.78
C GLY A 100 0.17 20.88 -1.83
N MET A 101 -0.40 22.00 -1.37
CA MET A 101 0.29 22.98 -0.51
C MET A 101 0.90 22.37 0.76
N THR A 102 0.25 21.40 1.39
CA THR A 102 0.75 20.71 2.59
C THR A 102 2.02 19.92 2.26
N VAL A 103 2.03 19.23 1.12
CA VAL A 103 3.18 18.47 0.62
C VAL A 103 4.33 19.41 0.28
N GLN A 104 4.05 20.48 -0.46
CA GLN A 104 5.05 21.48 -0.86
C GLN A 104 5.74 22.12 0.36
N ARG A 105 4.99 22.51 1.39
CA ARG A 105 5.57 23.07 2.63
C ARG A 105 6.47 22.09 3.36
N ALA A 106 6.07 20.84 3.47
CA ALA A 106 6.84 19.79 4.14
C ALA A 106 8.17 19.50 3.44
N LEU A 107 8.16 19.51 2.11
CA LEU A 107 9.33 19.13 1.28
C LEU A 107 10.16 20.34 0.82
N SER A 108 9.77 21.57 1.18
CA SER A 108 10.45 22.81 0.78
C SER A 108 11.91 22.91 1.23
N LEU A 109 12.29 22.20 2.30
CA LEU A 109 13.67 22.15 2.78
C LEU A 109 14.53 21.11 2.07
N PHE A 110 13.95 20.31 1.16
CA PHE A 110 14.68 19.33 0.41
C PHE A 110 15.46 20.01 -0.72
N ASN A 111 16.75 20.21 -0.51
CA ASN A 111 17.65 20.79 -1.51
C ASN A 111 18.52 19.70 -2.11
N VAL A 112 18.16 19.25 -3.31
CA VAL A 112 18.89 18.18 -4.01
C VAL A 112 20.13 18.78 -4.68
N LYS A 113 21.29 18.70 -4.02
CA LYS A 113 22.55 18.68 -4.72
C LYS A 113 22.89 17.22 -5.02
N ARG A 114 23.34 16.91 -6.22
CA ARG A 114 23.66 15.56 -6.71
C ARG A 114 24.49 14.74 -5.71
N ASP A 115 25.40 15.40 -4.99
CA ASP A 115 26.29 14.78 -4.00
C ASP A 115 25.63 14.58 -2.62
N SER A 116 24.48 15.21 -2.36
CA SER A 116 23.70 15.04 -1.13
C SER A 116 22.70 13.90 -1.21
N ILE A 117 22.49 13.35 -2.38
CA ILE A 117 21.52 12.27 -2.65
C ILE A 117 21.79 11.02 -1.81
N ILE A 118 23.06 10.73 -1.51
CA ILE A 118 23.49 9.51 -0.79
C ILE A 118 23.32 9.64 0.74
N ASN A 119 23.11 10.86 1.25
CA ASN A 119 23.07 11.16 2.69
C ASN A 119 21.78 11.88 3.15
N ALA A 120 20.69 11.79 2.39
CA ALA A 120 19.41 12.35 2.84
C ALA A 120 18.96 11.65 4.13
N LYS A 121 18.77 12.42 5.20
CA LYS A 121 18.24 11.93 6.47
C LYS A 121 17.02 12.75 6.83
N PHE A 122 15.95 12.06 7.24
CA PHE A 122 14.80 12.70 7.85
C PHE A 122 15.17 13.12 9.28
N SER A 123 16.00 14.14 9.37
CA SER A 123 16.55 14.61 10.63
C SER A 123 15.48 15.19 11.54
N ASN A 124 15.76 15.28 12.85
CA ASN A 124 14.87 15.93 13.81
C ASN A 124 14.52 17.38 13.41
N PHE A 125 15.45 18.09 12.75
CA PHE A 125 15.19 19.44 12.26
C PHE A 125 14.10 19.46 11.18
N ILE A 126 14.20 18.56 10.19
CA ILE A 126 13.21 18.46 9.10
C ILE A 126 11.85 18.02 9.66
N LYS A 127 11.84 17.00 10.53
CA LYS A 127 10.63 16.55 11.23
C LYS A 127 9.98 17.68 12.03
N GLN A 128 10.77 18.45 12.77
CA GLN A 128 10.28 19.59 13.54
C GLN A 128 9.73 20.69 12.64
N ASN A 129 10.36 20.96 11.49
CA ASN A 129 9.83 21.89 10.50
C ASN A 129 8.47 21.44 9.96
N THR A 130 8.34 20.17 9.59
CA THR A 130 7.08 19.61 9.11
C THR A 130 5.98 19.72 10.18
N ILE A 131 6.29 19.46 11.44
CA ILE A 131 5.36 19.64 12.56
C ILE A 131 4.94 21.12 12.66
N ASN A 132 5.88 22.04 12.62
CA ASN A 132 5.59 23.47 12.74
C ASN A 132 4.72 24.00 11.59
N CYS A 133 4.94 23.52 10.36
CA CYS A 133 4.20 23.98 9.19
C CYS A 133 2.82 23.33 9.04
N ASN A 134 2.71 22.03 9.37
CA ASN A 134 1.59 21.21 8.94
C ASN A 134 0.86 20.46 10.07
N TRP A 135 1.18 20.74 11.36
CA TRP A 135 0.52 20.05 12.48
C TRP A 135 -1.02 20.15 12.42
N ASN A 136 -1.54 21.29 12.01
CA ASN A 136 -2.98 21.52 11.93
C ASN A 136 -3.60 21.08 10.60
N SER A 137 -2.81 20.56 9.66
CA SER A 137 -3.32 20.08 8.38
C SER A 137 -3.97 18.72 8.54
N LEU A 138 -5.24 18.65 8.19
CA LEU A 138 -6.02 17.41 8.07
C LEU A 138 -6.38 17.18 6.60
N ALA A 139 -5.48 17.57 5.68
CA ALA A 139 -5.64 17.33 4.26
C ALA A 139 -5.42 15.83 3.92
N ASN A 140 -6.02 15.39 2.83
CA ASN A 140 -6.06 13.99 2.36
C ASN A 140 -4.75 13.49 1.71
N GLY A 141 -3.77 14.36 1.47
CA GLY A 141 -2.52 14.06 0.77
C GLY A 141 -1.65 12.94 1.36
N PHE A 142 -1.94 12.44 2.56
CA PHE A 142 -1.32 11.24 3.11
C PHE A 142 -2.06 9.96 2.69
N LEU A 143 -3.36 10.03 2.42
CA LEU A 143 -4.16 8.88 1.95
C LEU A 143 -4.02 8.65 0.45
N MET A 144 -3.90 9.72 -0.34
CA MET A 144 -3.85 9.65 -1.80
C MET A 144 -2.75 8.69 -2.31
N ARG A 145 -1.61 8.66 -1.66
CA ARG A 145 -0.42 7.87 -2.02
C ARG A 145 -0.28 6.54 -1.30
N ILE A 146 -1.32 6.10 -0.57
CA ILE A 146 -1.21 4.98 0.39
C ILE A 146 -1.18 3.59 -0.27
N SER A 147 -1.61 3.46 -1.52
CA SER A 147 -1.80 2.17 -2.20
C SER A 147 -0.54 1.30 -2.22
N THR A 148 0.62 1.88 -2.52
CA THR A 148 1.90 1.16 -2.56
C THR A 148 2.40 0.80 -1.16
N PHE A 149 2.16 1.66 -0.15
CA PHE A 149 2.42 1.30 1.24
C PHE A 149 1.61 0.08 1.69
N ILE A 150 0.31 0.04 1.37
CA ILE A 150 -0.56 -1.09 1.76
C ILE A 150 -0.04 -2.40 1.18
N VAL A 151 0.37 -2.39 -0.09
CA VAL A 151 0.91 -3.58 -0.75
C VAL A 151 2.27 -3.99 -0.15
N PHE A 152 3.15 -3.02 0.14
CA PHE A 152 4.39 -3.28 0.88
C PHE A 152 4.11 -3.91 2.24
N PHE A 153 3.23 -3.31 3.04
CA PHE A 153 2.86 -3.80 4.36
C PHE A 153 2.29 -5.21 4.29
N TYR A 154 1.38 -5.48 3.33
CA TYR A 154 0.79 -6.80 3.13
C TYR A 154 1.84 -7.88 2.88
N TYR A 155 2.81 -7.64 2.00
CA TYR A 155 3.85 -8.63 1.73
C TYR A 155 4.85 -8.76 2.88
N ASN A 156 5.21 -7.64 3.52
CA ASN A 156 6.17 -7.62 4.62
C ASN A 156 5.65 -8.34 5.87
N TYR A 157 4.34 -8.30 6.13
CA TYR A 157 3.68 -8.90 7.29
C TYR A 157 2.68 -10.00 6.90
N TYR A 158 2.90 -10.66 5.77
CA TYR A 158 1.95 -11.61 5.19
C TYR A 158 1.49 -12.71 6.15
N ASN A 159 2.44 -13.38 6.81
CA ASN A 159 2.13 -14.51 7.68
C ASN A 159 1.34 -14.08 8.92
N GLU A 160 1.72 -12.96 9.52
CA GLU A 160 1.08 -12.36 10.67
C GLU A 160 -0.36 -11.95 10.33
N ILE A 161 -0.53 -11.28 9.19
CA ILE A 161 -1.84 -10.85 8.69
C ILE A 161 -2.75 -12.06 8.44
N ILE A 162 -2.28 -13.06 7.70
CA ILE A 162 -3.08 -14.25 7.40
C ILE A 162 -3.46 -15.01 8.65
N LYS A 163 -2.55 -15.14 9.62
CA LYS A 163 -2.84 -15.77 10.93
C LYS A 163 -3.95 -15.02 11.67
N ILE A 164 -3.87 -13.69 11.74
CA ILE A 164 -4.87 -12.86 12.42
C ILE A 164 -6.24 -12.98 11.74
N PHE A 165 -6.30 -12.97 10.40
CA PHE A 165 -7.56 -13.11 9.67
C PHE A 165 -8.16 -14.55 9.71
N GLN A 166 -7.48 -15.50 10.34
CA GLN A 166 -8.01 -16.81 10.67
C GLN A 166 -8.61 -16.87 12.10
N SER A 167 -8.32 -15.88 12.94
CA SER A 167 -8.90 -15.78 14.29
C SER A 167 -10.34 -15.24 14.26
N GLU A 168 -11.03 -15.33 15.41
CA GLU A 168 -12.36 -14.77 15.57
C GLU A 168 -12.35 -13.24 15.38
N LYS A 169 -13.41 -12.69 14.77
CA LYS A 169 -13.53 -11.28 14.37
C LYS A 169 -13.41 -10.31 15.57
N GLU A 170 -13.81 -10.73 16.76
CA GLU A 170 -13.79 -9.91 17.98
C GLU A 170 -12.49 -10.05 18.78
N SER A 171 -11.53 -10.82 18.27
CA SER A 171 -10.24 -11.03 18.92
C SER A 171 -9.43 -9.74 19.04
N ASP A 172 -8.74 -9.56 20.16
CA ASP A 172 -7.76 -8.46 20.36
C ASP A 172 -6.58 -8.53 19.37
N GLU A 173 -6.41 -9.63 18.63
CA GLU A 173 -5.40 -9.75 17.57
C GLU A 173 -5.59 -8.69 16.47
N TYR A 174 -6.85 -8.32 16.15
CA TYR A 174 -7.13 -7.23 15.20
C TYR A 174 -6.71 -5.87 15.73
N LEU A 175 -6.80 -5.66 17.04
CA LEU A 175 -6.27 -4.45 17.67
C LEU A 175 -4.74 -4.42 17.65
N ASN A 176 -4.08 -5.58 17.78
CA ASN A 176 -2.62 -5.69 17.60
C ASN A 176 -2.21 -5.43 16.15
N LEU A 177 -2.98 -5.95 15.18
CA LEU A 177 -2.76 -5.65 13.77
C LEU A 177 -2.92 -4.16 13.48
N TYR A 178 -3.98 -3.52 13.99
CA TYR A 178 -4.15 -2.07 13.86
C TYR A 178 -2.94 -1.30 14.42
N TYR A 179 -2.45 -1.68 15.58
CA TYR A 179 -1.27 -1.05 16.18
C TYR A 179 -0.02 -1.22 15.31
N LEU A 180 0.19 -2.41 14.76
CA LEU A 180 1.29 -2.67 13.83
C LEU A 180 1.16 -1.82 12.56
N ILE A 181 -0.04 -1.72 12.00
CA ILE A 181 -0.30 -0.85 10.85
C ILE A 181 -0.01 0.60 11.20
N TYR A 182 -0.46 1.08 12.36
CA TYR A 182 -0.22 2.45 12.82
C TYR A 182 1.28 2.75 12.91
N THR A 183 2.06 1.88 13.55
CA THR A 183 3.51 2.08 13.73
C THR A 183 4.28 2.09 12.42
N GLU A 184 3.80 1.40 11.40
CA GLU A 184 4.40 1.40 10.07
C GLU A 184 3.90 2.56 9.20
N SER A 185 2.59 2.86 9.22
CA SER A 185 2.01 3.91 8.39
C SER A 185 2.44 5.31 8.80
N ILE A 186 2.65 5.55 10.09
CA ILE A 186 3.11 6.85 10.59
C ILE A 186 4.44 7.28 9.97
N LYS A 187 5.31 6.31 9.65
CA LYS A 187 6.61 6.57 9.02
C LYS A 187 6.48 7.24 7.64
N ASN A 188 5.40 6.96 6.91
CA ASN A 188 5.09 7.62 5.65
C ASN A 188 4.27 8.90 5.87
N THR A 189 3.26 8.83 6.74
CA THR A 189 2.29 9.91 6.95
C THR A 189 2.98 11.17 7.51
N GLU A 190 3.85 11.03 8.52
CA GLU A 190 4.49 12.15 9.19
C GLU A 190 5.52 12.91 8.34
N ILE A 191 5.94 12.38 7.20
CA ILE A 191 6.81 13.10 6.25
C ILE A 191 6.17 14.42 5.80
N THR A 192 4.85 14.45 5.65
CA THR A 192 4.12 15.60 5.16
C THR A 192 2.93 16.01 6.05
N HIS A 193 2.31 15.05 6.74
CA HIS A 193 1.10 15.22 7.54
C HIS A 193 1.30 14.69 8.96
N PRO A 194 2.00 15.45 9.83
CA PRO A 194 2.52 14.94 11.10
C PRO A 194 1.46 14.78 12.20
N ASN A 195 0.22 15.24 11.99
CA ASN A 195 -0.86 15.15 12.98
C ASN A 195 -1.21 13.67 13.27
N PHE A 196 -1.39 13.32 14.51
CA PHE A 196 -1.74 11.95 14.92
C PHE A 196 -3.07 11.47 14.36
N GLU A 197 -4.04 12.36 14.14
CA GLU A 197 -5.31 12.01 13.50
C GLU A 197 -5.10 11.48 12.08
N ASN A 198 -4.15 12.05 11.32
CA ASN A 198 -3.77 11.57 10.00
C ASN A 198 -3.17 10.15 10.07
N ALA A 199 -2.28 9.89 11.04
CA ALA A 199 -1.67 8.58 11.23
C ALA A 199 -2.69 7.50 11.64
N ILE A 200 -3.62 7.84 12.54
CA ILE A 200 -4.72 6.97 12.94
C ILE A 200 -5.61 6.64 11.75
N SER A 201 -5.97 7.65 10.96
CA SER A 201 -6.83 7.49 9.78
C SER A 201 -6.13 6.68 8.68
N SER A 202 -4.84 6.89 8.47
CA SER A 202 -4.00 6.07 7.59
C SER A 202 -4.02 4.60 8.00
N ALA A 203 -3.89 4.32 9.30
CA ALA A 203 -3.92 2.95 9.81
C ALA A 203 -5.30 2.30 9.65
N LEU A 204 -6.38 3.02 9.93
CA LEU A 204 -7.74 2.52 9.76
C LEU A 204 -8.07 2.28 8.29
N PHE A 205 -7.67 3.16 7.38
CA PHE A 205 -7.87 2.97 5.96
C PHE A 205 -7.06 1.77 5.43
N THR A 206 -5.81 1.64 5.85
CA THR A 206 -4.97 0.47 5.53
C THR A 206 -5.63 -0.82 6.01
N PHE A 207 -6.18 -0.84 7.23
CA PHE A 207 -6.92 -1.98 7.77
C PHE A 207 -8.14 -2.35 6.91
N MET A 208 -8.90 -1.36 6.42
CA MET A 208 -10.03 -1.57 5.49
C MET A 208 -9.55 -2.24 4.20
N VAL A 209 -8.50 -1.72 3.58
CA VAL A 209 -7.99 -2.26 2.31
C VAL A 209 -7.39 -3.66 2.49
N LEU A 210 -6.67 -3.92 3.58
CA LEU A 210 -6.19 -5.27 3.91
C LEU A 210 -7.35 -6.26 4.07
N THR A 211 -8.44 -5.82 4.72
CA THR A 211 -9.65 -6.63 4.85
C THR A 211 -10.27 -6.92 3.47
N ALA A 212 -10.33 -5.92 2.59
CA ALA A 212 -10.80 -6.10 1.21
C ALA A 212 -9.92 -7.09 0.42
N LEU A 213 -8.60 -7.00 0.55
CA LEU A 213 -7.64 -7.92 -0.09
C LEU A 213 -7.85 -9.39 0.36
N ILE A 214 -8.19 -9.61 1.62
CA ILE A 214 -8.25 -10.95 2.21
C ILE A 214 -9.65 -11.54 2.10
N LYS A 215 -10.67 -10.78 2.48
CA LYS A 215 -12.07 -11.25 2.55
C LYS A 215 -12.81 -11.11 1.22
N LYS A 216 -12.43 -10.14 0.36
CA LYS A 216 -13.03 -9.88 -0.97
C LYS A 216 -14.53 -9.61 -0.92
N LYS A 217 -15.01 -9.04 0.15
CA LYS A 217 -16.41 -8.75 0.38
C LYS A 217 -16.55 -7.42 1.11
N SER A 218 -17.35 -6.50 0.55
CA SER A 218 -17.52 -5.16 1.10
C SER A 218 -18.17 -5.15 2.48
N THR A 219 -19.14 -6.04 2.70
CA THR A 219 -19.77 -6.19 4.03
C THR A 219 -18.79 -6.63 5.10
N ASP A 220 -17.83 -7.51 4.77
CA ASP A 220 -16.79 -7.89 5.73
C ASP A 220 -15.89 -6.71 6.07
N VAL A 221 -15.55 -5.84 5.11
CA VAL A 221 -14.75 -4.63 5.39
C VAL A 221 -15.46 -3.74 6.40
N ILE A 222 -16.76 -3.48 6.20
CA ILE A 222 -17.59 -2.69 7.10
C ILE A 222 -17.62 -3.32 8.49
N ASP A 223 -17.92 -4.62 8.56
CA ASP A 223 -18.06 -5.34 9.82
C ASP A 223 -16.77 -5.37 10.64
N TYR A 224 -15.63 -5.68 9.98
CA TYR A 224 -14.34 -5.72 10.67
C TYR A 224 -13.93 -4.33 11.18
N LEU A 225 -14.18 -3.27 10.39
CA LEU A 225 -13.94 -1.90 10.86
C LEU A 225 -14.84 -1.56 12.06
N LYS A 226 -16.13 -1.88 12.01
CA LYS A 226 -17.04 -1.67 13.14
C LYS A 226 -16.61 -2.45 14.39
N CYS A 227 -16.21 -3.70 14.26
CA CYS A 227 -15.69 -4.51 15.36
C CYS A 227 -14.43 -3.87 15.96
N LEU A 228 -13.47 -3.46 15.15
CA LEU A 228 -12.25 -2.79 15.60
C LEU A 228 -12.56 -1.50 16.38
N LEU A 229 -13.43 -0.63 15.84
CA LEU A 229 -13.82 0.62 16.49
C LEU A 229 -14.67 0.41 17.75
N ASN A 230 -15.35 -0.73 17.89
CA ASN A 230 -16.12 -1.08 19.07
C ASN A 230 -15.29 -1.80 20.13
N ASN A 231 -14.07 -2.19 19.84
CA ASN A 231 -13.19 -2.77 20.84
C ASN A 231 -12.97 -1.76 22.00
N LYS A 232 -13.17 -2.23 23.22
CA LYS A 232 -13.08 -1.41 24.44
C LYS A 232 -11.69 -0.84 24.72
N ASN A 233 -10.67 -1.48 24.14
CA ASN A 233 -9.27 -1.09 24.32
C ASN A 233 -8.75 -0.23 23.13
N PHE A 234 -9.59 0.10 22.14
CA PHE A 234 -9.14 0.82 20.94
C PHE A 234 -8.46 2.14 21.28
N GLU A 235 -9.10 2.99 22.10
CA GLU A 235 -8.56 4.30 22.46
C GLU A 235 -7.31 4.19 23.35
N ASN A 236 -7.21 3.11 24.12
CA ASN A 236 -6.10 2.89 25.05
C ASN A 236 -4.92 2.13 24.43
N LYS A 237 -5.06 1.68 23.16
CA LYS A 237 -4.02 0.89 22.51
C LYS A 237 -2.72 1.66 22.34
N ILE A 238 -2.83 2.98 22.16
CA ILE A 238 -1.70 3.91 22.05
C ILE A 238 -1.96 5.04 23.04
N PRO A 239 -1.50 4.90 24.30
CA PRO A 239 -1.87 5.80 25.40
C PRO A 239 -1.51 7.28 25.12
N GLU A 240 -0.38 7.53 24.42
CA GLU A 240 0.15 8.85 24.13
C GLU A 240 -0.77 9.67 23.21
N ILE A 241 -1.61 9.00 22.43
CA ILE A 241 -2.53 9.63 21.47
C ILE A 241 -3.98 9.25 21.72
N LYS A 242 -4.31 8.85 22.94
CA LYS A 242 -5.66 8.36 23.33
C LYS A 242 -6.77 9.32 22.91
N GLU A 243 -6.60 10.62 23.11
CA GLU A 243 -7.61 11.63 22.78
C GLU A 243 -7.83 11.70 21.26
N TYR A 244 -6.77 11.67 20.46
CA TYR A 244 -6.86 11.62 18.99
C TYR A 244 -7.56 10.36 18.52
N SER A 245 -7.25 9.20 19.13
CA SER A 245 -7.88 7.92 18.82
C SER A 245 -9.38 7.95 19.11
N LEU A 246 -9.78 8.52 20.24
CA LEU A 246 -11.19 8.69 20.61
C LEU A 246 -11.91 9.62 19.61
N ASN A 247 -11.34 10.78 19.31
CA ASN A 247 -11.92 11.75 18.40
C ASN A 247 -12.09 11.18 16.99
N THR A 248 -11.08 10.50 16.47
CA THR A 248 -11.14 9.84 15.15
C THR A 248 -12.19 8.75 15.13
N LYS A 249 -12.25 7.91 16.17
CA LYS A 249 -13.29 6.90 16.33
C LYS A 249 -14.69 7.48 16.30
N ILE A 250 -14.92 8.59 17.01
CA ILE A 250 -16.23 9.27 17.03
C ILE A 250 -16.58 9.78 15.63
N LYS A 251 -15.66 10.46 14.94
CA LYS A 251 -15.86 10.95 13.57
C LYS A 251 -16.27 9.82 12.62
N ILE A 252 -15.56 8.69 12.65
CA ILE A 252 -15.86 7.57 11.76
C ILE A 252 -17.19 6.88 12.13
N LYS A 253 -17.52 6.76 13.41
CA LYS A 253 -18.83 6.26 13.83
C LYS A 253 -19.99 7.15 13.38
N ASN A 254 -19.80 8.47 13.40
CA ASN A 254 -20.78 9.41 12.86
C ASN A 254 -20.98 9.22 11.35
N ILE A 255 -19.92 8.94 10.58
CA ILE A 255 -20.04 8.60 9.16
C ILE A 255 -20.96 7.40 8.95
N PHE A 256 -20.78 6.31 9.70
CA PHE A 256 -21.68 5.16 9.60
C PHE A 256 -23.13 5.53 9.87
N GLN A 257 -23.39 6.33 10.91
CA GLN A 257 -24.75 6.77 11.26
C GLN A 257 -25.37 7.63 10.14
N GLU A 258 -24.60 8.55 9.56
CA GLU A 258 -25.08 9.42 8.48
C GLU A 258 -25.43 8.60 7.22
N ILE A 259 -24.59 7.64 6.85
CA ILE A 259 -24.82 6.77 5.71
C ILE A 259 -26.06 5.88 5.94
N GLU A 260 -26.17 5.26 7.10
CA GLU A 260 -27.31 4.40 7.47
C GLU A 260 -28.63 5.18 7.55
N GLN A 261 -28.60 6.49 7.80
CA GLN A 261 -29.75 7.38 7.76
C GLN A 261 -30.04 7.92 6.35
N ASN A 262 -29.31 7.49 5.32
CA ASN A 262 -29.39 7.98 3.94
C ASN A 262 -29.28 9.52 3.84
N LYS A 263 -28.49 10.14 4.72
CA LYS A 263 -28.23 11.58 4.62
C LYS A 263 -27.36 11.85 3.42
N ASP A 264 -27.80 12.80 2.57
CA ASP A 264 -26.92 13.36 1.56
C ASP A 264 -25.77 14.11 2.24
N PHE A 265 -24.60 14.10 1.62
CA PHE A 265 -23.43 14.75 2.16
C PHE A 265 -22.64 15.46 1.07
N ASP A 266 -22.10 16.60 1.47
CA ASP A 266 -21.25 17.41 0.64
C ASP A 266 -19.78 16.98 0.82
N VAL A 267 -19.00 17.08 -0.26
CA VAL A 267 -17.56 16.87 -0.31
C VAL A 267 -16.82 18.05 -0.93
N PHE A 268 -17.56 19.10 -1.29
CA PHE A 268 -17.02 20.32 -1.88
C PHE A 268 -16.48 21.28 -0.83
N ASP A 269 -17.20 21.43 0.28
CA ASP A 269 -16.77 22.31 1.37
C ASP A 269 -15.52 21.75 2.05
N SER A 270 -14.43 22.52 2.11
CA SER A 270 -13.13 22.03 2.59
C SER A 270 -12.62 20.80 1.83
N MET A 271 -12.72 20.82 0.51
CA MET A 271 -12.63 19.69 -0.41
C MET A 271 -11.43 18.77 -0.18
N GLY A 272 -10.26 19.27 0.18
CA GLY A 272 -9.10 18.46 0.52
C GLY A 272 -9.12 17.84 1.94
N TYR A 273 -10.25 17.90 2.70
CA TYR A 273 -10.31 17.31 4.02
C TYR A 273 -10.39 15.78 3.96
N TYR A 274 -9.45 15.09 4.61
CA TYR A 274 -9.32 13.62 4.53
C TYR A 274 -10.61 12.85 4.84
N LEU A 275 -11.48 13.42 5.70
CA LEU A 275 -12.70 12.76 6.14
C LEU A 275 -13.73 12.62 5.01
N HIS A 276 -13.69 13.48 3.97
CA HIS A 276 -14.51 13.34 2.77
C HIS A 276 -14.18 12.05 2.02
N ALA A 277 -12.90 11.83 1.72
CA ALA A 277 -12.47 10.60 1.06
C ALA A 277 -12.77 9.35 1.92
N PHE A 278 -12.62 9.46 3.26
CA PHE A 278 -12.97 8.38 4.18
C PHE A 278 -14.46 8.08 4.17
N LYS A 279 -15.30 9.11 4.17
CA LYS A 279 -16.77 9.01 4.09
C LYS A 279 -17.23 8.40 2.77
N LEU A 280 -16.66 8.87 1.64
CA LEU A 280 -16.90 8.28 0.32
C LEU A 280 -16.50 6.80 0.29
N SER A 281 -15.35 6.45 0.87
CA SER A 281 -14.89 5.06 0.94
C SER A 281 -15.89 4.14 1.66
N ILE A 282 -16.41 4.56 2.81
CA ILE A 282 -17.43 3.81 3.54
C ILE A 282 -18.75 3.78 2.74
N PHE A 283 -19.18 4.92 2.18
CA PHE A 283 -20.39 5.00 1.37
C PHE A 283 -20.36 4.04 0.18
N TYR A 284 -19.25 3.98 -0.56
CA TYR A 284 -19.15 3.08 -1.70
C TYR A 284 -18.96 1.60 -1.33
N LEU A 285 -18.53 1.26 -0.11
CA LEU A 285 -18.62 -0.11 0.37
C LEU A 285 -20.09 -0.57 0.51
N TYR A 286 -20.98 0.29 1.03
CA TYR A 286 -22.41 -0.01 1.09
C TYR A 286 -23.01 -0.07 -0.30
N LYS A 287 -22.74 0.94 -1.13
CA LYS A 287 -23.25 1.00 -2.51
C LYS A 287 -22.73 -0.13 -3.38
N TYR A 288 -21.47 -0.53 -3.24
CA TYR A 288 -20.91 -1.67 -3.97
C TYR A 288 -21.72 -2.94 -3.69
N ASN A 289 -22.03 -3.22 -2.43
CA ASN A 289 -22.83 -4.40 -2.08
C ASN A 289 -24.26 -4.33 -2.66
N GLU A 290 -24.91 -3.17 -2.64
CA GLU A 290 -26.23 -2.96 -3.25
C GLU A 290 -26.19 -3.16 -4.77
N MET A 291 -25.19 -2.57 -5.44
CA MET A 291 -25.04 -2.60 -6.88
C MET A 291 -24.67 -3.99 -7.40
N GLU A 292 -23.73 -4.66 -6.75
CA GLU A 292 -23.28 -6.00 -7.15
C GLU A 292 -24.43 -7.02 -7.11
N ASN A 293 -25.40 -6.82 -6.19
CA ASN A 293 -26.57 -7.69 -6.05
C ASN A 293 -27.83 -7.14 -6.71
N SER A 294 -27.72 -6.09 -7.54
CA SER A 294 -28.88 -5.46 -8.17
C SER A 294 -29.20 -6.08 -9.53
N GLU A 295 -30.51 -6.16 -9.86
CA GLU A 295 -30.98 -6.56 -11.21
C GLU A 295 -30.41 -5.67 -12.31
N LYS A 296 -30.17 -4.37 -12.04
CA LYS A 296 -29.57 -3.44 -13.00
C LYS A 296 -28.16 -3.86 -13.41
N TYR A 297 -27.37 -4.37 -12.47
CA TYR A 297 -26.04 -4.90 -12.76
C TYR A 297 -26.14 -6.23 -13.52
N GLU A 298 -27.04 -7.13 -13.09
CA GLU A 298 -27.30 -8.40 -13.78
C GLU A 298 -27.82 -8.16 -15.21
N ASN A 299 -28.69 -7.17 -15.43
CA ASN A 299 -29.24 -6.77 -16.73
C ASN A 299 -28.28 -5.90 -17.56
N LYS A 300 -27.06 -5.63 -17.10
CA LYS A 300 -26.04 -4.80 -17.76
C LYS A 300 -26.45 -3.33 -17.98
N GLU A 301 -27.38 -2.81 -17.21
CA GLU A 301 -27.70 -1.38 -17.19
C GLU A 301 -26.54 -0.56 -16.56
N ILE A 302 -25.75 -1.20 -15.68
CA ILE A 302 -24.48 -0.70 -15.15
C ILE A 302 -23.36 -1.53 -15.79
N PRO A 303 -22.81 -1.10 -16.94
CA PRO A 303 -21.90 -1.93 -17.74
C PRO A 303 -20.53 -2.12 -17.06
N ASN A 304 -20.13 -1.19 -16.20
CA ASN A 304 -18.89 -1.26 -15.45
C ASN A 304 -19.03 -0.58 -14.08
N LEU A 305 -18.97 -1.39 -13.03
CA LEU A 305 -19.18 -0.91 -11.66
C LEU A 305 -18.08 0.03 -11.18
N TYR A 306 -16.82 -0.25 -11.55
CA TYR A 306 -15.69 0.62 -11.18
C TYR A 306 -15.89 2.03 -11.80
N ARG A 307 -16.12 2.07 -13.10
CA ARG A 307 -16.36 3.31 -13.83
C ARG A 307 -17.54 4.10 -13.25
N TYR A 308 -18.67 3.43 -13.00
CA TYR A 308 -19.85 4.04 -12.42
C TYR A 308 -19.58 4.73 -11.09
N ILE A 309 -18.80 4.06 -10.20
CA ILE A 309 -18.42 4.64 -8.90
C ILE A 309 -17.52 5.87 -9.08
N MET A 310 -16.53 5.80 -9.96
CA MET A 310 -15.63 6.94 -10.21
C MET A 310 -16.38 8.13 -10.81
N GLU A 311 -17.28 7.90 -11.79
CA GLU A 311 -18.12 8.94 -12.37
C GLU A 311 -19.06 9.58 -11.32
N ASP A 312 -19.66 8.80 -10.40
CA ASP A 312 -20.48 9.34 -9.31
C ASP A 312 -19.65 10.20 -8.32
N ILE A 313 -18.37 9.86 -8.08
CA ILE A 313 -17.47 10.71 -7.30
C ILE A 313 -17.20 12.03 -8.04
N CYS A 314 -16.91 11.96 -9.33
CA CYS A 314 -16.70 13.15 -10.16
C CYS A 314 -17.94 14.06 -10.18
N ASP A 315 -19.13 13.49 -10.27
CA ASP A 315 -20.40 14.24 -10.20
C ASP A 315 -20.63 15.00 -8.90
N ARG A 316 -19.98 14.55 -7.80
CA ARG A 316 -20.01 15.24 -6.50
C ARG A 316 -19.11 16.47 -6.44
N GLY A 317 -18.14 16.56 -7.35
CA GLY A 317 -17.18 17.66 -7.39
C GLY A 317 -16.16 17.65 -6.25
N GLY A 318 -15.49 18.78 -6.07
CA GLY A 318 -14.44 18.96 -5.07
C GLY A 318 -13.10 18.38 -5.52
N ASP A 319 -12.37 17.77 -4.61
CA ASP A 319 -11.07 17.13 -4.83
C ASP A 319 -11.29 15.72 -5.41
N THR A 320 -11.62 15.69 -6.70
CA THR A 320 -12.14 14.47 -7.34
C THR A 320 -11.06 13.46 -7.67
N ASP A 321 -9.85 13.87 -8.04
CA ASP A 321 -8.72 12.99 -8.30
C ASP A 321 -8.29 12.24 -7.04
N THR A 322 -8.05 12.97 -5.94
CA THR A 322 -7.71 12.38 -4.65
C THR A 322 -8.85 11.49 -4.11
N ASN A 323 -10.10 11.94 -4.20
CA ASN A 323 -11.24 11.14 -3.74
C ASN A 323 -11.40 9.85 -4.56
N CYS A 324 -11.25 9.91 -5.89
CA CYS A 324 -11.27 8.74 -6.76
C CYS A 324 -10.06 7.82 -6.52
N ALA A 325 -8.86 8.37 -6.30
CA ALA A 325 -7.66 7.59 -5.97
C ALA A 325 -7.83 6.78 -4.68
N ILE A 326 -8.32 7.43 -3.61
CA ILE A 326 -8.51 6.78 -2.32
C ILE A 326 -9.61 5.72 -2.39
N VAL A 327 -10.79 6.05 -2.92
CA VAL A 327 -11.89 5.09 -3.08
C VAL A 327 -11.48 3.95 -4.03
N GLY A 328 -10.82 4.28 -5.14
CA GLY A 328 -10.31 3.31 -6.11
C GLY A 328 -9.32 2.30 -5.50
N THR A 329 -8.45 2.77 -4.60
CA THR A 329 -7.53 1.91 -3.84
C THR A 329 -8.27 0.87 -2.98
N LEU A 330 -9.40 1.25 -2.38
CA LEU A 330 -10.20 0.34 -1.54
C LEU A 330 -11.08 -0.62 -2.37
N ILE A 331 -11.72 -0.09 -3.42
CA ILE A 331 -12.69 -0.88 -4.22
C ILE A 331 -11.99 -1.74 -5.27
N GLY A 332 -10.81 -1.32 -5.72
CA GLY A 332 -10.02 -2.06 -6.69
C GLY A 332 -9.85 -3.55 -6.39
N PRO A 333 -9.45 -3.95 -5.17
CA PRO A 333 -9.37 -5.36 -4.78
C PRO A 333 -10.70 -6.11 -4.79
N LEU A 334 -11.81 -5.44 -4.52
CA LEU A 334 -13.15 -6.06 -4.51
C LEU A 334 -13.60 -6.38 -5.94
N ILE A 335 -13.36 -5.47 -6.88
CA ILE A 335 -13.74 -5.62 -8.29
C ILE A 335 -12.72 -6.46 -9.06
N GLY A 336 -11.43 -6.16 -8.90
CA GLY A 336 -10.34 -6.73 -9.68
C GLY A 336 -10.08 -5.98 -11.01
N TYR A 337 -8.81 -5.57 -11.25
CA TYR A 337 -8.47 -4.68 -12.37
C TYR A 337 -8.85 -5.24 -13.77
N LYS A 338 -8.96 -6.55 -13.93
CA LYS A 338 -9.43 -7.16 -15.19
C LYS A 338 -10.92 -6.89 -15.50
N LYS A 339 -11.67 -6.45 -14.48
CA LYS A 339 -13.08 -6.06 -14.60
C LYS A 339 -13.26 -4.54 -14.68
N PHE A 340 -12.20 -3.75 -14.62
CA PHE A 340 -12.28 -2.31 -14.88
C PHE A 340 -12.71 -2.06 -16.33
N ASP A 341 -13.23 -0.87 -16.60
CA ASP A 341 -13.54 -0.48 -17.99
C ASP A 341 -12.26 -0.59 -18.83
N GLN A 342 -12.27 -1.52 -19.79
CA GLN A 342 -11.07 -1.86 -20.55
C GLN A 342 -10.61 -0.67 -21.42
N LYS A 343 -11.54 0.13 -21.92
CA LYS A 343 -11.21 1.31 -22.72
C LYS A 343 -10.52 2.37 -21.89
N LEU A 344 -10.99 2.63 -20.66
CA LEU A 344 -10.33 3.54 -19.72
C LEU A 344 -8.97 3.00 -19.31
N PHE A 345 -8.90 1.73 -18.99
CA PHE A 345 -7.65 1.09 -18.58
C PHE A 345 -6.62 1.07 -19.71
N GLU A 346 -7.05 0.90 -20.97
CA GLU A 346 -6.18 1.01 -22.14
C GLU A 346 -5.67 2.45 -22.35
N ILE A 347 -6.50 3.47 -22.15
CA ILE A 347 -6.09 4.87 -22.22
C ILE A 347 -5.05 5.13 -21.14
N PHE A 348 -5.32 4.75 -19.90
CA PHE A 348 -4.40 4.88 -18.78
C PHE A 348 -3.04 4.20 -19.03
N ILE A 349 -3.04 2.94 -19.55
CA ILE A 349 -1.80 2.21 -19.83
C ILE A 349 -1.04 2.79 -21.03
N LYS A 350 -1.76 3.26 -22.06
CA LYS A 350 -1.18 3.75 -23.32
C LYS A 350 -0.87 5.24 -23.30
N TYR A 351 -1.20 5.95 -22.23
CA TYR A 351 -0.97 7.38 -22.16
C TYR A 351 0.53 7.71 -22.20
N PHE A 352 0.97 8.49 -23.20
CA PHE A 352 2.36 8.81 -23.49
C PHE A 352 2.68 10.31 -23.62
N PRO A 353 2.26 11.21 -22.71
CA PRO A 353 2.63 12.62 -22.92
C PRO A 353 3.95 13.02 -22.33
N SER A 354 4.52 12.26 -21.44
CA SER A 354 5.88 12.46 -20.97
C SER A 354 6.60 11.13 -20.82
N LYS A 355 7.89 11.10 -21.05
CA LYS A 355 8.77 9.96 -20.75
C LYS A 355 8.62 9.46 -19.31
N ARG A 356 8.01 10.29 -18.45
CA ARG A 356 7.76 10.02 -17.02
C ARG A 356 6.85 8.82 -16.74
N ILE A 357 5.86 8.55 -17.61
CA ILE A 357 4.77 7.61 -17.31
C ILE A 357 4.84 6.33 -18.14
N GLN A 358 5.70 6.27 -19.16
CA GLN A 358 5.85 5.10 -20.04
C GLN A 358 6.01 3.76 -19.30
N TYR A 359 6.37 3.80 -18.01
CA TYR A 359 6.72 2.65 -17.22
C TYR A 359 5.82 2.42 -16.00
N THR A 360 4.78 3.26 -15.78
CA THR A 360 4.00 3.20 -14.53
C THR A 360 3.38 1.82 -14.30
N SER A 361 2.69 1.27 -15.29
CA SER A 361 2.08 -0.06 -15.15
C SER A 361 3.14 -1.16 -15.06
N ALA A 362 4.16 -1.12 -15.91
CA ALA A 362 5.27 -2.08 -15.88
C ALA A 362 6.04 -1.99 -14.56
N LEU A 363 6.27 -0.77 -14.07
CA LEU A 363 6.90 -0.53 -12.78
C LEU A 363 6.08 -1.10 -11.62
N MET A 364 4.76 -0.93 -11.63
CA MET A 364 3.91 -1.48 -10.57
C MET A 364 3.84 -3.01 -10.63
N TYR A 365 3.82 -3.62 -11.82
CA TYR A 365 4.01 -5.06 -11.97
C TYR A 365 5.35 -5.53 -11.42
N TYR A 366 6.43 -4.79 -11.73
CA TYR A 366 7.75 -5.08 -11.19
C TYR A 366 7.76 -4.95 -9.67
N TYR A 367 7.22 -3.86 -9.12
CA TYR A 367 7.14 -3.61 -7.68
C TYR A 367 6.47 -4.76 -6.94
N VAL A 368 5.28 -5.18 -7.38
CA VAL A 368 4.55 -6.28 -6.74
C VAL A 368 5.31 -7.61 -6.87
N ASN A 369 5.96 -7.88 -8.01
CA ASN A 369 6.82 -9.05 -8.20
C ASN A 369 8.03 -9.02 -7.28
N PHE A 370 8.66 -7.85 -7.13
CA PHE A 370 9.81 -7.66 -6.26
C PHE A 370 9.45 -7.92 -4.80
N LEU A 371 8.32 -7.41 -4.33
CA LEU A 371 7.82 -7.66 -2.97
C LEU A 371 7.50 -9.16 -2.76
N GLU A 372 6.83 -9.80 -3.71
CA GLU A 372 6.54 -11.24 -3.63
C GLU A 372 7.83 -12.05 -3.53
N LYS A 373 8.84 -11.73 -4.35
CA LYS A 373 10.11 -12.43 -4.36
C LYS A 373 10.91 -12.22 -3.06
N ASN A 374 10.98 -11.00 -2.56
CA ASN A 374 11.89 -10.67 -1.45
C ASN A 374 11.25 -10.85 -0.07
N CYS A 375 9.97 -10.52 0.11
CA CYS A 375 9.33 -10.66 1.40
C CYS A 375 8.90 -12.11 1.71
N LEU A 376 8.37 -12.85 0.71
CA LEU A 376 7.90 -14.21 0.94
C LEU A 376 9.01 -15.27 0.90
N LYS A 377 10.05 -15.10 0.05
CA LYS A 377 11.17 -16.05 -0.01
C LYS A 377 12.06 -15.98 1.22
N ILE A 378 12.39 -14.78 1.70
CA ILE A 378 13.22 -14.61 2.91
C ILE A 378 12.54 -15.28 4.11
N LYS A 379 11.22 -15.12 4.29
CA LYS A 379 10.48 -15.72 5.39
C LYS A 379 10.39 -17.24 5.30
N ASN A 380 10.27 -17.81 4.11
CA ASN A 380 10.31 -19.27 3.91
C ASN A 380 11.70 -19.83 4.27
N LYS A 381 12.79 -19.14 3.91
CA LYS A 381 14.15 -19.55 4.26
C LYS A 381 14.37 -19.53 5.78
N ILE A 382 13.94 -18.48 6.45
CA ILE A 382 14.01 -18.36 7.93
C ILE A 382 13.17 -19.45 8.61
N SER A 383 11.96 -19.74 8.13
CA SER A 383 11.12 -20.81 8.68
C SER A 383 11.71 -22.21 8.45
N GLU A 384 12.38 -22.44 7.33
CA GLU A 384 13.11 -23.70 7.05
C GLU A 384 14.37 -23.81 7.92
N GLU A 385 15.11 -22.73 8.12
CA GLU A 385 16.29 -22.69 9.01
C GLU A 385 15.89 -22.96 10.47
N ILE A 386 14.84 -22.29 10.99
CA ILE A 386 14.31 -22.54 12.33
C ILE A 386 13.78 -23.97 12.48
N SER A 387 13.07 -24.51 11.48
CA SER A 387 12.59 -25.89 11.50
C SER A 387 13.75 -26.89 11.51
N ASN A 388 14.81 -26.61 10.76
CA ASN A 388 16.00 -27.44 10.73
C ASN A 388 16.82 -27.35 12.04
N GLU A 389 16.85 -26.18 12.69
CA GLU A 389 17.47 -26.02 14.00
C GLU A 389 16.70 -26.79 15.08
N ILE A 390 15.36 -26.69 15.10
CA ILE A 390 14.50 -27.45 16.02
C ILE A 390 14.70 -28.95 15.83
N VAL A 391 14.66 -29.46 14.59
CA VAL A 391 14.90 -30.88 14.29
C VAL A 391 16.32 -31.30 14.69
N SER A 392 17.33 -30.43 14.58
CA SER A 392 18.69 -30.71 14.99
C SER A 392 18.84 -30.76 16.50
N GLU A 393 18.11 -29.94 17.24
CA GLU A 393 18.05 -29.97 18.70
C GLU A 393 17.28 -31.18 19.25
N GLU A 394 16.16 -31.51 18.64
CA GLU A 394 15.39 -32.73 18.99
C GLU A 394 16.24 -34.00 18.76
N ASN A 395 16.95 -34.09 17.63
CA ASN A 395 17.89 -35.18 17.35
C ASN A 395 19.11 -35.23 18.31
N LYS A 396 19.53 -34.09 18.88
CA LYS A 396 20.57 -34.06 19.92
C LYS A 396 20.02 -34.60 21.26
N ILE A 397 18.80 -34.17 21.63
CA ILE A 397 18.13 -34.62 22.85
C ILE A 397 17.83 -36.14 22.77
N GLU A 398 17.41 -36.66 21.62
CA GLU A 398 17.22 -38.11 21.43
C GLU A 398 18.54 -38.87 21.51
N LYS A 399 19.64 -38.33 20.97
CA LYS A 399 20.95 -38.96 21.09
C LYS A 399 21.50 -38.94 22.52
N GLU A 400 21.24 -37.89 23.26
CA GLU A 400 21.63 -37.82 24.69
C GLU A 400 20.75 -38.70 25.59
N SER A 401 19.48 -38.92 25.25
CA SER A 401 18.59 -39.84 25.95
C SER A 401 18.91 -41.31 25.65
N ASN A 402 19.28 -41.62 24.41
CA ASN A 402 19.68 -43.00 23.98
C ASN A 402 21.14 -43.33 24.28
N GLY A 403 21.98 -42.33 24.63
CA GLY A 403 23.40 -42.55 24.96
C GLY A 403 23.66 -43.10 26.38
N LYS A 404 22.63 -43.40 27.19
CA LYS A 404 22.73 -44.05 28.50
C LYS A 404 22.58 -45.56 28.54
N GLU A 405 22.26 -46.16 27.40
CA GLU A 405 22.27 -47.65 27.24
C GLU A 405 23.06 -48.03 25.98
N ASN A 406 24.20 -48.66 26.23
CA ASN A 406 25.04 -49.44 25.33
C ASN A 406 26.43 -48.85 24.99
N ASN A 407 27.32 -49.12 25.92
CA ASN A 407 28.68 -49.43 25.58
C ASN A 407 28.76 -50.89 25.01
N LYS A 408 28.93 -51.05 23.69
CA LYS A 408 29.70 -52.12 23.02
C LYS A 408 29.57 -52.04 21.51
N THR A 409 30.73 -52.20 20.91
CA THR A 409 31.07 -52.53 19.50
C THR A 409 31.29 -51.36 18.55
N GLU A 410 32.57 -50.99 18.45
CA GLU A 410 33.19 -50.38 17.27
C GLU A 410 33.24 -51.44 16.15
N GLU A 411 32.92 -51.04 14.90
CA GLU A 411 33.71 -51.23 13.69
C GLU A 411 32.89 -50.95 12.43
N ASN A 412 33.47 -50.12 11.55
CA ASN A 412 33.20 -49.97 10.11
C ASN A 412 31.96 -49.23 9.61
N GLU A 413 32.12 -47.92 9.35
CA GLU A 413 31.44 -47.25 8.23
C GLU A 413 32.15 -45.92 7.85
N GLU A 414 33.32 -46.00 7.22
CA GLU A 414 34.02 -44.82 6.62
C GLU A 414 33.62 -44.53 5.15
N GLY A 415 32.78 -45.36 4.52
CA GLY A 415 32.49 -45.25 3.09
C GLY A 415 31.33 -44.33 2.68
N GLY A 416 30.42 -43.98 3.60
CA GLY A 416 29.18 -43.26 3.25
C GLY A 416 29.26 -41.71 3.30
N ASN A 417 30.22 -41.17 4.04
CA ASN A 417 30.28 -39.76 4.33
C ASN A 417 30.92 -38.87 3.25
N ILE A 418 31.65 -39.45 2.31
CA ILE A 418 32.37 -38.71 1.25
C ILE A 418 31.42 -38.30 0.11
N LYS A 419 30.45 -39.15 -0.23
CA LYS A 419 29.45 -38.79 -1.27
C LYS A 419 28.47 -37.73 -0.84
N LYS A 420 27.96 -37.76 0.41
CA LYS A 420 27.06 -36.71 0.94
C LYS A 420 27.73 -35.33 1.02
N LYS A 421 28.98 -35.27 1.44
CA LYS A 421 29.75 -33.99 1.48
C LYS A 421 30.05 -33.39 0.12
N LYS A 422 30.17 -34.22 -0.95
CA LYS A 422 30.33 -33.71 -2.33
C LYS A 422 29.03 -33.14 -2.88
N ASP A 423 27.91 -33.82 -2.67
CA ASP A 423 26.58 -33.32 -3.11
C ASP A 423 26.14 -32.03 -2.38
N GLU A 424 26.45 -31.90 -1.10
CA GLU A 424 26.22 -30.65 -0.34
C GLU A 424 27.13 -29.51 -0.80
N GLY A 425 28.38 -29.82 -1.16
CA GLY A 425 29.35 -28.85 -1.70
C GLY A 425 28.95 -28.34 -3.10
N GLU A 426 28.35 -29.18 -3.95
CA GLU A 426 27.85 -28.79 -5.26
C GLU A 426 26.54 -27.99 -5.12
N LYS A 427 25.63 -28.39 -4.26
CA LYS A 427 24.42 -27.60 -3.95
C LYS A 427 24.75 -26.19 -3.44
N LYS A 428 25.67 -26.07 -2.47
CA LYS A 428 26.13 -24.76 -2.00
C LYS A 428 26.80 -23.91 -3.08
N LYS A 429 27.52 -24.53 -4.04
CA LYS A 429 28.13 -23.79 -5.15
C LYS A 429 27.08 -23.28 -6.14
N ILE A 430 26.00 -24.02 -6.37
CA ILE A 430 24.89 -23.62 -7.23
C ILE A 430 24.11 -22.47 -6.55
N GLU A 431 23.82 -22.59 -5.25
CA GLU A 431 23.17 -21.52 -4.47
C GLU A 431 23.99 -20.22 -4.46
N ILE A 432 25.31 -20.29 -4.27
CA ILE A 432 26.20 -19.11 -4.32
C ILE A 432 26.27 -18.50 -5.73
N GLN A 433 26.15 -19.29 -6.79
CA GLN A 433 26.11 -18.79 -8.16
C GLN A 433 24.75 -18.14 -8.48
N GLU A 434 23.64 -18.69 -7.99
CA GLU A 434 22.32 -18.09 -8.11
C GLU A 434 22.22 -16.78 -7.31
N GLU A 435 22.75 -16.73 -6.07
CA GLU A 435 22.85 -15.49 -5.27
C GLU A 435 23.70 -14.42 -5.96
N LYS A 436 24.84 -14.78 -6.56
CA LYS A 436 25.67 -13.82 -7.31
C LYS A 436 24.95 -13.28 -8.55
N LYS A 437 24.21 -14.12 -9.24
CA LYS A 437 23.42 -13.71 -10.40
C LYS A 437 22.24 -12.82 -10.01
N ASP A 438 21.56 -13.13 -8.91
CA ASP A 438 20.50 -12.29 -8.34
C ASP A 438 21.04 -10.93 -7.85
N ILE A 439 22.25 -10.90 -7.29
CA ILE A 439 22.94 -9.66 -6.88
C ILE A 439 23.37 -8.83 -8.11
N GLU A 440 23.87 -9.46 -9.17
CA GLU A 440 24.21 -8.76 -10.42
C GLU A 440 22.97 -8.23 -11.16
N GLU A 441 21.89 -8.99 -11.21
CA GLU A 441 20.61 -8.53 -11.76
C GLU A 441 19.99 -7.40 -10.93
N ASN A 442 20.05 -7.47 -9.59
CA ASN A 442 19.61 -6.38 -8.71
C ASN A 442 20.51 -5.13 -8.83
N ASN A 443 21.81 -5.30 -9.03
CA ASN A 443 22.72 -4.16 -9.26
C ASN A 443 22.53 -3.53 -10.64
N LYS A 444 22.33 -4.33 -11.68
CA LYS A 444 21.95 -3.81 -13.02
C LYS A 444 20.63 -3.06 -12.97
N PHE A 445 19.67 -3.56 -12.19
CA PHE A 445 18.39 -2.89 -12.01
C PHE A 445 18.53 -1.61 -11.19
N LYS A 446 19.35 -1.58 -10.12
CA LYS A 446 19.67 -0.34 -9.39
C LYS A 446 20.22 0.74 -10.32
N PHE A 447 21.10 0.38 -11.24
CA PHE A 447 21.61 1.30 -12.26
C PHE A 447 20.50 1.76 -13.20
N SER A 448 19.63 0.86 -13.67
CA SER A 448 18.52 1.23 -14.56
C SER A 448 17.44 2.05 -13.85
N VAL A 449 17.15 1.79 -12.58
CA VAL A 449 16.21 2.61 -11.78
C VAL A 449 16.81 3.98 -11.47
N LEU A 450 18.10 4.04 -11.18
CA LEU A 450 18.79 5.32 -11.00
C LEU A 450 18.92 6.10 -12.32
N GLU A 451 19.13 5.41 -13.44
CA GLU A 451 19.13 6.00 -14.78
C GLU A 451 17.73 6.48 -15.17
N ILE A 452 16.67 5.70 -14.90
CA ILE A 452 15.27 6.10 -15.08
C ILE A 452 14.95 7.31 -14.22
N LEU A 453 15.39 7.34 -12.94
CA LEU A 453 15.23 8.50 -12.06
C LEU A 453 16.05 9.70 -12.52
N LEU A 454 17.25 9.50 -13.05
CA LEU A 454 18.09 10.56 -13.59
C LEU A 454 17.57 11.07 -14.96
N GLU A 455 16.96 10.22 -15.78
CA GLU A 455 16.18 10.63 -16.97
C GLU A 455 14.87 11.34 -16.58
N PHE A 456 14.34 11.05 -15.41
CA PHE A 456 13.20 11.72 -14.79
C PHE A 456 13.55 13.15 -14.32
N LEU A 457 14.83 13.40 -14.00
CA LEU A 457 15.34 14.67 -13.47
C LEU A 457 15.92 15.61 -14.57
N ASN A 458 16.11 15.12 -15.80
CA ASN A 458 16.56 15.89 -16.96
C ASN A 458 15.43 16.10 -17.98
#